data_543f08e7746fa0f54cdd047927344b2b
#
_entry.id   543f08e7746fa0f54cdd047927344b2b
#
_cell.length_a   1.000
_cell.length_b   1.000
_cell.length_c   1.000
_cell.angle_alpha   90.00
_cell.angle_beta   90.00
_cell.angle_gamma   90.00
#
_symmetry.space_group_name_H-M   'P 1'
#
loop_
_entity.id
_entity.type
_entity.pdbx_description
1 polymer ?
#
loop_
_entity_poly.entity_id
_entity_poly.type
_entity_poly.pdbx_seq_one_letter_code
_entity_poly.pdbx_strand_id
1 'polypeptide(L)'
;DFEELHRFSNNPRLHDGHERWNVGELLDGLTTGLAKISNGGRDVISIGVDTWGVDYGLLDGRKRLIEDPICYRDNRTDGIVEHVQQLISRDELFRITGLQTLPLNTIYQLVAQREAREWPPSAAHLLMMPDIVHHYLCGELVGEHTMASTTQLASATTREWAPEVFECLGLPFEVM
;
A
#
# COMPACT_ATOMS: atom_id res chain seq x y z
N ASP A 1 7.68 28.48 -8.13
CA ASP A 1 6.27 28.81 -7.79
C ASP A 1 5.48 27.51 -7.75
N PHE A 2 4.47 27.46 -6.86
CA PHE A 2 3.56 26.33 -6.73
C PHE A 2 2.18 26.73 -7.24
N GLU A 3 1.56 25.92 -8.09
CA GLU A 3 0.22 26.17 -8.63
C GLU A 3 -0.65 24.91 -8.42
N GLU A 4 -1.81 25.08 -7.76
CA GLU A 4 -2.80 24.01 -7.63
C GLU A 4 -3.63 23.95 -8.92
N LEU A 5 -3.54 22.83 -9.64
CA LEU A 5 -4.26 22.63 -10.90
C LEU A 5 -5.59 21.92 -10.72
N HIS A 6 -5.66 21.01 -9.75
CA HIS A 6 -6.85 20.22 -9.49
C HIS A 6 -6.89 19.72 -8.05
N ARG A 7 -8.09 19.68 -7.49
CA ARG A 7 -8.37 19.11 -6.17
C ARG A 7 -9.68 18.35 -6.22
N PHE A 8 -9.76 17.22 -5.54
CA PHE A 8 -10.96 16.39 -5.42
C PHE A 8 -10.99 15.70 -4.05
N SER A 9 -12.16 15.21 -3.65
CA SER A 9 -12.31 14.45 -2.41
C SER A 9 -11.76 13.04 -2.57
N ASN A 10 -11.06 12.56 -1.54
CA ASN A 10 -10.56 11.19 -1.45
C ASN A 10 -10.97 10.60 -0.11
N ASN A 11 -12.20 10.09 -0.04
CA ASN A 11 -12.74 9.47 1.16
C ASN A 11 -12.96 7.97 0.92
N PRO A 12 -12.62 7.11 1.89
CA PRO A 12 -12.95 5.69 1.79
C PRO A 12 -14.46 5.50 1.81
N ARG A 13 -14.91 4.39 1.25
CA ARG A 13 -16.33 3.98 1.21
C ARG A 13 -16.48 2.59 1.79
N LEU A 14 -17.57 2.37 2.50
CA LEU A 14 -17.92 1.02 2.97
C LEU A 14 -18.34 0.16 1.77
N HIS A 15 -17.62 -0.94 1.55
CA HIS A 15 -17.89 -1.93 0.52
C HIS A 15 -17.50 -3.32 1.04
N ASP A 16 -18.40 -4.30 0.92
CA ASP A 16 -18.22 -5.67 1.39
C ASP A 16 -17.72 -5.79 2.84
N GLY A 17 -18.22 -4.91 3.72
CA GLY A 17 -17.88 -4.90 5.14
C GLY A 17 -16.62 -4.15 5.51
N HIS A 18 -15.87 -3.63 4.54
CA HIS A 18 -14.63 -2.88 4.73
C HIS A 18 -14.71 -1.43 4.25
N GLU A 19 -13.96 -0.55 4.90
CA GLU A 19 -13.69 0.78 4.37
C GLU A 19 -12.62 0.69 3.28
N ARG A 20 -12.98 1.00 2.02
CA ARG A 20 -12.08 0.89 0.86
C ARG A 20 -11.84 2.25 0.21
N TRP A 21 -10.63 2.44 -0.29
CA TRP A 21 -10.31 3.54 -1.20
C TRP A 21 -10.90 3.27 -2.57
N ASN A 22 -11.40 4.29 -3.25
CA ASN A 22 -11.82 4.16 -4.65
C ASN A 22 -10.66 4.56 -5.57
N VAL A 23 -9.85 3.57 -5.98
CA VAL A 23 -8.69 3.81 -6.85
C VAL A 23 -9.12 4.34 -8.20
N GLY A 24 -10.25 3.89 -8.75
CA GLY A 24 -10.78 4.40 -10.01
C GLY A 24 -11.01 5.91 -9.96
N GLU A 25 -11.72 6.42 -8.96
CA GLU A 25 -11.95 7.87 -8.79
C GLU A 25 -10.66 8.64 -8.54
N LEU A 26 -9.72 8.05 -7.82
CA LEU A 26 -8.41 8.67 -7.57
C LEU A 26 -7.64 8.86 -8.89
N LEU A 27 -7.60 7.84 -9.74
CA LEU A 27 -6.93 7.90 -11.05
C LEU A 27 -7.66 8.80 -12.03
N ASP A 28 -8.99 8.88 -11.99
CA ASP A 28 -9.78 9.83 -12.78
C ASP A 28 -9.48 11.27 -12.37
N GLY A 29 -9.37 11.54 -11.07
CA GLY A 29 -8.97 12.84 -10.54
C GLY A 29 -7.56 13.24 -10.98
N LEU A 30 -6.61 12.31 -10.92
CA LEU A 30 -5.24 12.48 -11.41
C LEU A 30 -5.23 12.83 -12.90
N THR A 31 -5.92 12.04 -13.71
CA THR A 31 -6.02 12.23 -15.16
C THR A 31 -6.62 13.58 -15.51
N THR A 32 -7.66 13.99 -14.77
CA THR A 32 -8.26 15.32 -14.92
C THR A 32 -7.27 16.44 -14.62
N GLY A 33 -6.44 16.28 -13.57
CA GLY A 33 -5.37 17.22 -13.24
C GLY A 33 -4.32 17.32 -14.35
N LEU A 34 -3.85 16.17 -14.85
CA LEU A 34 -2.84 16.10 -15.93
C LEU A 34 -3.36 16.72 -17.23
N ALA A 35 -4.63 16.49 -17.59
CA ALA A 35 -5.25 17.07 -18.77
C ALA A 35 -5.24 18.62 -18.76
N LYS A 36 -5.35 19.23 -17.58
CA LYS A 36 -5.28 20.71 -17.45
C LYS A 36 -3.89 21.26 -17.79
N ILE A 37 -2.82 20.49 -17.52
CA ILE A 37 -1.45 20.88 -17.90
C ILE A 37 -1.32 20.85 -19.42
N SER A 38 -1.71 19.76 -20.05
CA SER A 38 -1.61 19.58 -21.50
C SER A 38 -2.41 20.65 -22.26
N ASN A 39 -3.63 20.95 -21.83
CA ASN A 39 -4.48 21.98 -22.41
C ASN A 39 -3.90 23.41 -22.21
N GLY A 40 -3.07 23.61 -21.19
CA GLY A 40 -2.38 24.88 -20.94
C GLY A 40 -1.12 25.12 -21.81
N GLY A 41 -0.79 24.19 -22.72
CA GLY A 41 0.38 24.29 -23.59
C GLY A 41 1.73 24.23 -22.85
N ARG A 42 1.76 23.59 -21.70
CA ARG A 42 2.97 23.41 -20.88
C ARG A 42 3.63 22.06 -21.18
N ASP A 43 4.93 22.05 -21.33
CA ASP A 43 5.70 20.82 -21.43
C ASP A 43 5.95 20.23 -20.02
N VAL A 44 5.54 18.98 -19.82
CA VAL A 44 5.82 18.22 -18.58
C VAL A 44 7.11 17.45 -18.77
N ILE A 45 8.13 17.76 -17.98
CA ILE A 45 9.44 17.10 -18.03
C ILE A 45 9.60 15.99 -17.00
N SER A 46 8.78 15.99 -15.93
CA SER A 46 8.76 14.93 -14.93
C SER A 46 7.46 14.94 -14.15
N ILE A 47 7.10 13.79 -13.59
CA ILE A 47 5.96 13.61 -12.67
C ILE A 47 6.50 12.93 -11.43
N GLY A 48 6.21 13.48 -10.25
CA GLY A 48 6.41 12.84 -8.96
C GLY A 48 5.07 12.52 -8.32
N VAL A 49 5.01 11.39 -7.62
CA VAL A 49 3.82 10.94 -6.90
C VAL A 49 4.10 10.96 -5.41
N ASP A 50 3.21 11.59 -4.64
CA ASP A 50 3.19 11.55 -3.19
C ASP A 50 1.78 11.17 -2.72
N THR A 51 1.68 10.23 -1.80
CA THR A 51 0.42 9.74 -1.25
C THR A 51 0.56 9.52 0.26
N TRP A 52 -0.08 8.47 0.78
CA TRP A 52 0.08 8.01 2.16
C TRP A 52 0.71 6.62 2.18
N GLY A 53 1.37 6.27 3.27
CA GLY A 53 1.95 4.95 3.49
C GLY A 53 0.93 3.92 3.96
N VAL A 54 1.42 2.74 4.24
CA VAL A 54 0.81 1.57 4.89
C VAL A 54 -0.28 0.83 4.10
N ASP A 55 -1.05 1.51 3.25
CA ASP A 55 -2.07 0.86 2.43
C ASP A 55 -1.50 0.28 1.14
N TYR A 56 -2.06 -0.82 0.72
CA TYR A 56 -1.60 -1.59 -0.44
C TYR A 56 -2.77 -2.11 -1.26
N GLY A 57 -2.50 -2.39 -2.52
CA GLY A 57 -3.39 -3.14 -3.40
C GLY A 57 -2.73 -4.41 -3.90
N LEU A 58 -3.55 -5.43 -4.13
CA LEU A 58 -3.13 -6.70 -4.72
C LEU A 58 -3.47 -6.73 -6.20
N LEU A 59 -2.51 -7.12 -7.02
CA LEU A 59 -2.66 -7.24 -8.46
C LEU A 59 -2.60 -8.71 -8.89
N ASP A 60 -3.34 -9.03 -9.94
CA ASP A 60 -3.31 -10.35 -10.56
C ASP A 60 -2.05 -10.56 -11.45
N GLY A 61 -1.86 -11.78 -11.96
CA GLY A 61 -0.75 -12.10 -12.87
C GLY A 61 -0.78 -11.35 -14.20
N ARG A 62 -1.84 -10.59 -14.49
CA ARG A 62 -1.94 -9.66 -15.63
C ARG A 62 -1.70 -8.21 -15.22
N LYS A 63 -1.21 -7.99 -14.01
CA LYS A 63 -0.92 -6.68 -13.44
C LYS A 63 -2.14 -5.78 -13.24
N ARG A 64 -3.32 -6.34 -13.06
CA ARG A 64 -4.56 -5.59 -12.82
C ARG A 64 -4.89 -5.62 -11.34
N LEU A 65 -5.27 -4.48 -10.79
CA LEU A 65 -5.78 -4.40 -9.42
C LEU A 65 -6.99 -5.35 -9.28
N ILE A 66 -6.96 -6.24 -8.28
CA ILE A 66 -8.00 -7.24 -8.06
C ILE A 66 -9.23 -6.60 -7.45
N GLU A 67 -9.02 -5.76 -6.46
CA GLU A 67 -10.05 -5.02 -5.75
C GLU A 67 -9.49 -3.73 -5.16
N ASP A 68 -10.36 -2.79 -4.81
CA ASP A 68 -9.96 -1.56 -4.17
C ASP A 68 -9.28 -1.81 -2.82
N PRO A 69 -8.14 -1.15 -2.51
CA PRO A 69 -7.42 -1.28 -1.26
C PRO A 69 -8.28 -0.96 -0.05
N ILE A 70 -8.14 -1.76 1.00
CA ILE A 70 -8.79 -1.48 2.28
C ILE A 70 -8.03 -0.34 2.97
N CYS A 71 -8.78 0.64 3.49
CA CYS A 71 -8.24 1.79 4.19
C CYS A 71 -7.61 1.37 5.52
N TYR A 72 -6.48 1.97 5.89
CA TYR A 72 -5.80 1.74 7.18
C TYR A 72 -6.63 2.08 8.42
N ARG A 73 -7.77 2.76 8.24
CA ARG A 73 -8.73 3.09 9.32
C ARG A 73 -9.81 2.04 9.50
N ASP A 74 -9.82 1.02 8.64
CA ASP A 74 -10.71 -0.13 8.79
C ASP A 74 -10.41 -0.86 10.11
N ASN A 75 -11.45 -1.37 10.75
CA ASN A 75 -11.33 -2.03 12.05
C ASN A 75 -10.80 -3.46 11.98
N ARG A 76 -10.46 -3.97 10.79
CA ARG A 76 -9.94 -5.34 10.61
C ARG A 76 -8.68 -5.64 11.41
N THR A 77 -7.92 -4.61 11.80
CA THR A 77 -6.69 -4.76 12.58
C THR A 77 -6.91 -4.76 14.10
N ASP A 78 -8.15 -4.67 14.57
CA ASP A 78 -8.45 -4.71 16.00
C ASP A 78 -7.99 -6.05 16.62
N GLY A 79 -7.14 -5.99 17.66
CA GLY A 79 -6.57 -7.16 18.32
C GLY A 79 -5.44 -7.88 17.57
N ILE A 80 -5.12 -7.49 16.35
CA ILE A 80 -4.06 -8.12 15.53
C ILE A 80 -2.66 -7.81 16.05
N VAL A 81 -2.44 -6.63 16.63
CA VAL A 81 -1.14 -6.26 17.21
C VAL A 81 -0.77 -7.25 18.31
N GLU A 82 -1.68 -7.54 19.22
CA GLU A 82 -1.50 -8.47 20.32
C GLU A 82 -1.29 -9.92 19.82
N HIS A 83 -1.98 -10.28 18.75
CA HIS A 83 -1.77 -11.59 18.12
C HIS A 83 -0.37 -11.72 17.52
N VAL A 84 0.09 -10.73 16.75
CA VAL A 84 1.45 -10.70 16.17
C VAL A 84 2.51 -10.74 17.26
N GLN A 85 2.32 -10.05 18.39
CA GLN A 85 3.26 -10.04 19.49
C GLN A 85 3.43 -11.39 20.21
N GLN A 86 2.51 -12.34 20.00
CA GLN A 86 2.67 -13.72 20.46
C GLN A 86 3.60 -14.53 19.55
N LEU A 87 3.79 -14.12 18.31
CA LEU A 87 4.62 -14.80 17.30
C LEU A 87 6.02 -14.17 17.21
N ILE A 88 6.09 -12.84 17.22
CA ILE A 88 7.34 -12.08 17.21
C ILE A 88 7.25 -10.92 18.22
N SER A 89 8.24 -10.80 19.10
CA SER A 89 8.20 -9.73 20.09
C SER A 89 8.32 -8.34 19.47
N ARG A 90 7.76 -7.34 20.15
CA ARG A 90 7.84 -5.94 19.72
C ARG A 90 9.29 -5.46 19.55
N ASP A 91 10.17 -5.86 20.48
CA ASP A 91 11.58 -5.46 20.47
C ASP A 91 12.32 -6.10 19.29
N GLU A 92 12.03 -7.36 19.00
CA GLU A 92 12.62 -8.07 17.87
C GLU A 92 12.17 -7.48 16.55
N LEU A 93 10.86 -7.23 16.39
CA LEU A 93 10.29 -6.61 15.20
C LEU A 93 10.87 -5.20 14.99
N PHE A 94 11.02 -4.40 16.07
CA PHE A 94 11.66 -3.09 15.99
C PHE A 94 13.16 -3.21 15.63
N ARG A 95 13.86 -4.19 16.18
CA ARG A 95 15.29 -4.43 15.85
C ARG A 95 15.49 -4.73 14.38
N ILE A 96 14.58 -5.46 13.75
CA ILE A 96 14.63 -5.79 12.32
C ILE A 96 14.27 -4.58 11.48
N THR A 97 13.13 -3.95 11.77
CA THR A 97 12.49 -2.99 10.87
C THR A 97 12.75 -1.52 11.20
N GLY A 98 13.20 -1.23 12.43
CA GLY A 98 13.38 0.14 12.91
C GLY A 98 12.07 0.95 13.04
N LEU A 99 10.92 0.32 12.82
CA LEU A 99 9.64 1.01 12.79
C LEU A 99 8.84 0.78 14.07
N GLN A 100 8.19 1.83 14.55
CA GLN A 100 7.28 1.74 15.69
C GLN A 100 6.04 0.88 15.37
N THR A 101 5.55 0.20 16.39
CA THR A 101 4.31 -0.59 16.29
C THR A 101 3.09 0.32 16.30
N LEU A 102 2.36 0.34 15.20
CA LEU A 102 1.06 1.01 15.04
C LEU A 102 0.06 0.04 14.39
N PRO A 103 -1.18 -0.05 14.85
CA PRO A 103 -2.18 -0.98 14.28
C PRO A 103 -2.40 -0.80 12.76
N LEU A 104 -2.13 0.39 12.25
CA LEU A 104 -2.29 0.73 10.83
C LEU A 104 -1.14 0.23 9.94
N ASN A 105 0.01 -0.22 10.48
CA ASN A 105 1.11 -0.69 9.66
C ASN A 105 0.70 -1.89 8.80
N THR A 106 1.26 -1.98 7.60
CA THR A 106 0.89 -2.99 6.59
C THR A 106 0.98 -4.41 7.12
N ILE A 107 1.98 -4.71 7.96
CA ILE A 107 2.16 -6.03 8.59
C ILE A 107 0.87 -6.50 9.29
N TYR A 108 0.20 -5.63 10.04
CA TYR A 108 -1.03 -6.00 10.77
C TYR A 108 -2.22 -6.15 9.83
N GLN A 109 -2.28 -5.33 8.78
CA GLN A 109 -3.30 -5.44 7.76
C GLN A 109 -3.20 -6.76 6.98
N LEU A 110 -1.97 -7.19 6.63
CA LEU A 110 -1.73 -8.48 5.96
C LEU A 110 -2.07 -9.67 6.86
N VAL A 111 -1.68 -9.61 8.14
CA VAL A 111 -2.05 -10.65 9.10
C VAL A 111 -3.57 -10.73 9.28
N ALA A 112 -4.27 -9.59 9.40
CA ALA A 112 -5.73 -9.54 9.47
C ALA A 112 -6.37 -10.22 8.26
N GLN A 113 -5.93 -9.89 7.05
CA GLN A 113 -6.45 -10.46 5.80
C GLN A 113 -6.21 -11.97 5.71
N ARG A 114 -5.03 -12.45 6.15
CA ARG A 114 -4.72 -13.87 6.23
C ARG A 114 -5.63 -14.60 7.23
N GLU A 115 -5.78 -14.07 8.44
CA GLU A 115 -6.61 -14.67 9.49
C GLU A 115 -8.09 -14.75 9.08
N ALA A 116 -8.59 -13.71 8.40
CA ALA A 116 -9.94 -13.69 7.85
C ALA A 116 -10.12 -14.64 6.66
N ARG A 117 -9.01 -15.21 6.10
CA ARG A 117 -9.00 -16.03 4.89
C ARG A 117 -9.49 -15.26 3.65
N GLU A 118 -9.22 -13.98 3.60
CA GLU A 118 -9.62 -13.06 2.53
C GLU A 118 -8.48 -12.82 1.52
N TRP A 119 -7.43 -13.66 1.54
CA TRP A 119 -6.35 -13.56 0.56
C TRP A 119 -6.83 -14.00 -0.82
N PRO A 120 -6.80 -13.10 -1.84
CA PRO A 120 -7.27 -13.46 -3.18
C PRO A 120 -6.34 -14.52 -3.80
N PRO A 121 -6.87 -15.66 -4.27
CA PRO A 121 -6.02 -16.71 -4.88
C PRO A 121 -5.30 -16.27 -6.16
N SER A 122 -5.77 -15.19 -6.80
CA SER A 122 -5.17 -14.61 -8.01
C SER A 122 -4.10 -13.57 -7.72
N ALA A 123 -3.85 -13.23 -6.45
CA ALA A 123 -2.85 -12.24 -6.07
C ALA A 123 -1.44 -12.71 -6.49
N ALA A 124 -0.78 -11.90 -7.30
CA ALA A 124 0.56 -12.16 -7.82
C ALA A 124 1.55 -11.05 -7.46
N HIS A 125 1.07 -9.84 -7.19
CA HIS A 125 1.90 -8.70 -6.82
C HIS A 125 1.20 -7.84 -5.77
N LEU A 126 1.98 -7.25 -4.88
CA LEU A 126 1.55 -6.23 -3.93
C LEU A 126 2.20 -4.90 -4.29
N LEU A 127 1.41 -3.86 -4.40
CA LEU A 127 1.90 -2.49 -4.58
C LEU A 127 1.36 -1.58 -3.48
N MET A 128 2.22 -0.70 -2.98
CA MET A 128 1.80 0.38 -2.09
C MET A 128 1.03 1.45 -2.88
N MET A 129 0.28 2.31 -2.21
CA MET A 129 -0.57 3.30 -2.88
C MET A 129 0.14 4.17 -3.92
N PRO A 130 1.34 4.76 -3.67
CA PRO A 130 2.03 5.52 -4.70
C PRO A 130 2.53 4.65 -5.85
N ASP A 131 2.88 3.38 -5.57
CA ASP A 131 3.35 2.45 -6.59
C ASP A 131 2.22 2.02 -7.53
N ILE A 132 0.97 1.94 -7.03
CA ILE A 132 -0.24 1.75 -7.87
C ILE A 132 -0.39 2.92 -8.85
N VAL A 133 -0.19 4.16 -8.39
CA VAL A 133 -0.26 5.34 -9.24
C VAL A 133 0.89 5.35 -10.27
N HIS A 134 2.12 5.01 -9.85
CA HIS A 134 3.25 4.85 -10.77
C HIS A 134 2.96 3.78 -11.82
N HIS A 135 2.46 2.61 -11.40
CA HIS A 135 2.07 1.54 -12.31
C HIS A 135 1.02 2.02 -13.33
N TYR A 136 0.02 2.77 -12.90
CA TYR A 136 -0.97 3.36 -13.81
C TYR A 136 -0.33 4.30 -14.84
N LEU A 137 0.64 5.12 -14.44
CA LEU A 137 1.28 6.12 -15.29
C LEU A 137 2.28 5.52 -16.29
N CYS A 138 3.04 4.48 -15.91
CA CYS A 138 4.15 3.97 -16.72
C CYS A 138 4.08 2.45 -17.04
N GLY A 139 3.16 1.70 -16.42
CA GLY A 139 3.01 0.24 -16.62
C GLY A 139 4.04 -0.62 -15.90
N GLU A 140 5.01 -0.03 -15.22
CA GLU A 140 6.04 -0.78 -14.48
C GLU A 140 5.55 -1.21 -13.10
N LEU A 141 6.03 -2.37 -12.64
CA LEU A 141 5.84 -2.85 -11.26
C LEU A 141 7.12 -2.55 -10.49
N VAL A 142 7.11 -1.46 -9.73
CA VAL A 142 8.25 -1.03 -8.92
C VAL A 142 7.75 -0.61 -7.56
N GLY A 143 8.36 -1.13 -6.49
CA GLY A 143 8.12 -0.69 -5.12
C GLY A 143 9.13 0.38 -4.71
N GLU A 144 8.64 1.46 -4.12
CA GLU A 144 9.49 2.54 -3.62
C GLU A 144 9.91 2.24 -2.18
N HIS A 145 11.23 2.37 -1.90
CA HIS A 145 11.83 1.96 -0.62
C HIS A 145 11.25 2.71 0.60
N THR A 146 10.99 4.02 0.50
CA THR A 146 10.46 4.77 1.64
C THR A 146 9.03 4.34 1.98
N MET A 147 8.24 3.93 0.97
CA MET A 147 6.94 3.30 1.18
C MET A 147 7.09 1.91 1.80
N ALA A 148 8.00 1.07 1.29
CA ALA A 148 8.28 -0.23 1.88
C ALA A 148 8.67 -0.11 3.37
N SER A 149 9.41 0.91 3.76
CA SER A 149 9.79 1.14 5.16
C SER A 149 8.59 1.39 6.09
N THR A 150 7.44 1.88 5.57
CA THR A 150 6.23 2.10 6.39
C THR A 150 5.50 0.81 6.73
N THR A 151 5.83 -0.29 6.07
CA THR A 151 5.10 -1.57 6.18
C THR A 151 5.38 -2.34 7.46
N GLN A 152 6.52 -2.09 8.11
CA GLN A 152 7.09 -2.92 9.18
C GLN A 152 7.48 -4.34 8.70
N LEU A 153 7.81 -4.47 7.39
CA LEU A 153 8.22 -5.72 6.73
C LEU A 153 9.59 -5.61 6.07
N ALA A 154 10.14 -4.40 5.99
CA ALA A 154 11.46 -4.14 5.43
C ALA A 154 12.53 -4.00 6.52
N SER A 155 13.74 -4.52 6.27
CA SER A 155 14.88 -4.39 7.17
C SER A 155 15.44 -2.97 7.16
N ALA A 156 15.56 -2.35 8.33
CA ALA A 156 16.18 -1.04 8.48
C ALA A 156 17.67 -1.02 8.11
N THR A 157 18.33 -2.19 8.13
CA THR A 157 19.78 -2.31 7.90
C THR A 157 20.09 -2.58 6.44
N THR A 158 19.42 -3.57 5.83
CA THR A 158 19.68 -3.98 4.44
C THR A 158 18.88 -3.20 3.43
N ARG A 159 17.76 -2.58 3.84
CA ARG A 159 16.74 -1.93 3.00
C ARG A 159 16.00 -2.88 2.05
N GLU A 160 16.11 -4.18 2.31
CA GLU A 160 15.38 -5.23 1.61
C GLU A 160 14.19 -5.68 2.45
N TRP A 161 13.26 -6.40 1.86
CA TRP A 161 12.23 -7.11 2.61
C TRP A 161 12.90 -8.05 3.62
N ALA A 162 12.30 -8.22 4.80
CA ALA A 162 12.79 -9.08 5.88
C ALA A 162 12.12 -10.46 5.83
N PRO A 163 12.69 -11.47 5.12
CA PRO A 163 12.04 -12.77 4.92
C PRO A 163 11.68 -13.46 6.22
N GLU A 164 12.49 -13.28 7.25
CA GLU A 164 12.26 -13.84 8.59
C GLU A 164 10.95 -13.35 9.23
N VAL A 165 10.51 -12.13 8.92
CA VAL A 165 9.23 -11.59 9.41
C VAL A 165 8.07 -12.24 8.65
N PHE A 166 8.19 -12.40 7.34
CA PHE A 166 7.18 -13.09 6.52
C PHE A 166 7.02 -14.54 6.94
N GLU A 167 8.13 -15.27 7.11
CA GLU A 167 8.13 -16.66 7.55
C GLU A 167 7.49 -16.81 8.93
N CYS A 168 7.91 -15.99 9.90
CA CYS A 168 7.38 -16.01 11.26
C CYS A 168 5.87 -15.79 11.31
N LEU A 169 5.35 -14.91 10.44
CA LEU A 169 3.94 -14.57 10.39
C LEU A 169 3.16 -15.36 9.33
N GLY A 170 3.80 -16.28 8.58
CA GLY A 170 3.14 -17.03 7.51
C GLY A 170 2.53 -16.14 6.42
N LEU A 171 3.19 -15.01 6.10
CA LEU A 171 2.78 -14.09 5.05
C LEU A 171 3.38 -14.51 3.69
N PRO A 172 2.68 -14.27 2.58
CA PRO A 172 3.17 -14.63 1.24
C PRO A 172 4.28 -13.68 0.80
N PHE A 173 5.52 -14.14 0.83
CA PHE A 173 6.69 -13.38 0.41
C PHE A 173 6.76 -13.18 -1.12
N GLU A 174 6.21 -14.12 -1.86
CA GLU A 174 6.29 -14.19 -3.33
C GLU A 174 5.54 -13.08 -4.08
N VAL A 175 4.72 -12.30 -3.38
CA VAL A 175 3.95 -11.19 -3.99
C VAL A 175 4.64 -9.83 -3.84
N MET A 176 5.78 -9.77 -3.13
CA MET A 176 6.49 -8.54 -2.80
C MET A 176 7.40 -8.05 -3.94
#